data_3afb907a55fe8c6927a2b9f418218a19
#
_entry.id   3afb907a55fe8c6927a2b9f418218a19
#
_cell.length_a   1.000
_cell.length_b   1.000
_cell.length_c   1.000
_cell.angle_alpha   90.00
_cell.angle_beta   90.00
_cell.angle_gamma   90.00
#
_symmetry.space_group_name_H-M   'P 1'
#
loop_
_entity.id
_entity.type
_entity.pdbx_description
1 polymer ?
#
loop_
_entity_poly.entity_id
_entity_poly.type
_entity_poly.pdbx_seq_one_letter_code
_entity_poly.pdbx_strand_id
1 'polypeptide(L)'
;MRKKTFATAALFAAATLTLSACGSGDDSKSPVAVVSEDTSQKPATILDKPFEKPDLVLTDTKGEKYDFRKETAGRPTLVYFGYTHCPDICPLTMNNLAVAKKQLPKAEQDKLRVVFVTTDPERDTSSELGKWLKGIDPQFVGLTGDFATIQAGARTLGISIEPTHKDKKTGKTVSVHGTQVIAFSPKTNGGYVLYGEDATVGDYTKDLPKIIKGANP
;
A
#
# COMPACT_ATOMS: atom_id res chain seq x y z
N MET A 1 -39.93 -17.28 -67.89
CA MET A 1 -39.28 -18.53 -68.37
C MET A 1 -38.87 -19.32 -67.18
N ARG A 2 -39.61 -20.31 -66.81
CA ARG A 2 -39.32 -21.77 -66.82
C ARG A 2 -38.19 -22.16 -65.84
N LYS A 3 -38.56 -22.73 -64.71
CA LYS A 3 -38.58 -24.20 -64.37
C LYS A 3 -37.19 -24.61 -63.80
N LYS A 4 -36.96 -25.42 -62.81
CA LYS A 4 -37.71 -26.55 -62.14
C LYS A 4 -37.09 -26.88 -60.79
N THR A 5 -37.92 -27.20 -59.88
CA THR A 5 -37.82 -28.18 -58.79
C THR A 5 -36.81 -29.31 -58.93
N PHE A 6 -36.19 -29.75 -57.84
CA PHE A 6 -36.19 -31.15 -57.39
C PHE A 6 -35.90 -31.23 -55.87
N ALA A 7 -36.82 -31.87 -55.19
CA ALA A 7 -36.70 -32.32 -53.81
C ALA A 7 -35.99 -33.67 -53.81
N THR A 8 -35.22 -33.95 -52.75
CA THR A 8 -34.96 -35.29 -52.31
C THR A 8 -34.81 -35.32 -50.81
N ALA A 9 -35.74 -36.01 -50.19
CA ALA A 9 -35.72 -36.41 -48.78
C ALA A 9 -34.79 -37.65 -48.61
N ALA A 10 -34.05 -37.68 -47.52
CA ALA A 10 -33.50 -38.94 -47.01
C ALA A 10 -33.55 -38.92 -45.48
N LEU A 11 -34.43 -39.70 -44.95
CA LEU A 11 -34.45 -40.24 -43.56
C LEU A 11 -33.23 -41.13 -43.35
N PHE A 12 -32.60 -41.05 -42.17
CA PHE A 12 -32.01 -42.20 -41.46
C PHE A 12 -31.75 -41.78 -40.03
N ALA A 13 -32.54 -42.27 -39.12
CA ALA A 13 -32.34 -43.43 -38.24
C ALA A 13 -31.60 -43.04 -36.93
N ALA A 14 -32.37 -43.08 -35.88
CA ALA A 14 -31.98 -43.07 -34.48
C ALA A 14 -31.02 -44.22 -34.14
N ALA A 15 -29.99 -43.92 -33.37
CA ALA A 15 -29.28 -44.92 -32.59
C ALA A 15 -29.12 -44.40 -31.16
N THR A 16 -30.00 -44.85 -30.31
CA THR A 16 -29.88 -44.75 -28.83
C THR A 16 -28.89 -45.81 -28.37
N LEU A 17 -27.77 -45.36 -27.85
CA LEU A 17 -26.85 -46.21 -27.08
C LEU A 17 -26.97 -45.84 -25.61
N THR A 18 -27.79 -46.63 -24.91
CA THR A 18 -27.81 -46.72 -23.45
C THR A 18 -26.64 -47.59 -23.03
N LEU A 19 -25.61 -47.00 -22.41
CA LEU A 19 -24.66 -47.76 -21.61
C LEU A 19 -25.03 -47.58 -20.12
N SER A 20 -25.73 -48.55 -19.59
CA SER A 20 -25.76 -48.80 -18.16
C SER A 20 -24.51 -49.59 -17.79
N ALA A 21 -23.63 -48.96 -17.02
CA ALA A 21 -22.56 -49.66 -16.29
C ALA A 21 -22.77 -49.43 -14.81
N CYS A 22 -23.35 -50.41 -14.12
CA CYS A 22 -23.15 -50.57 -12.70
C CYS A 22 -21.73 -51.03 -12.48
N GLY A 23 -21.00 -50.29 -11.65
CA GLY A 23 -19.69 -50.67 -11.12
C GLY A 23 -19.57 -50.16 -9.71
N SER A 24 -19.55 -51.09 -8.77
CA SER A 24 -19.41 -50.89 -7.33
C SER A 24 -18.11 -50.23 -6.94
N GLY A 25 -18.18 -49.32 -5.99
CA GLY A 25 -17.22 -49.09 -4.90
C GLY A 25 -15.78 -48.78 -5.27
N ASP A 26 -15.39 -47.52 -5.12
CA ASP A 26 -14.22 -47.22 -4.30
C ASP A 26 -14.22 -45.73 -3.89
N ASP A 27 -14.13 -45.51 -2.59
CA ASP A 27 -14.02 -44.19 -1.98
C ASP A 27 -12.63 -43.60 -2.26
N SER A 28 -12.48 -42.96 -3.41
CA SER A 28 -11.39 -42.03 -3.64
C SER A 28 -11.94 -40.63 -3.76
N LYS A 29 -12.23 -40.02 -2.62
CA LYS A 29 -12.36 -38.56 -2.50
C LYS A 29 -11.00 -37.94 -2.84
N SER A 30 -10.76 -37.67 -4.12
CA SER A 30 -9.79 -36.64 -4.48
C SER A 30 -10.27 -35.36 -3.83
N PRO A 31 -9.46 -34.71 -2.98
CA PRO A 31 -9.77 -33.38 -2.53
C PRO A 31 -9.63 -32.48 -3.75
N VAL A 32 -10.75 -32.16 -4.39
CA VAL A 32 -10.81 -30.96 -5.21
C VAL A 32 -10.55 -29.84 -4.21
N ALA A 33 -9.33 -29.32 -4.22
CA ALA A 33 -9.03 -28.10 -3.53
C ALA A 33 -9.95 -27.04 -4.16
N VAL A 34 -11.02 -26.74 -3.47
CA VAL A 34 -11.77 -25.51 -3.70
C VAL A 34 -10.78 -24.43 -3.31
N VAL A 35 -10.03 -23.92 -4.28
CA VAL A 35 -9.35 -22.67 -4.16
C VAL A 35 -10.47 -21.66 -4.00
N SER A 36 -10.82 -21.39 -2.74
CA SER A 36 -11.56 -20.20 -2.42
C SER A 36 -10.67 -19.06 -2.87
N GLU A 37 -11.00 -18.48 -4.03
CA GLU A 37 -10.47 -17.19 -4.42
C GLU A 37 -10.99 -16.14 -3.41
N ASP A 38 -10.48 -16.20 -2.19
CA ASP A 38 -10.45 -15.02 -1.33
C ASP A 38 -9.26 -14.18 -1.78
N THR A 39 -9.38 -13.61 -2.98
CA THR A 39 -8.48 -12.60 -3.53
C THR A 39 -8.78 -11.23 -2.91
N SER A 40 -9.32 -11.17 -1.71
CA SER A 40 -9.22 -9.97 -0.91
C SER A 40 -7.76 -9.87 -0.45
N GLN A 41 -6.91 -9.27 -1.26
CA GLN A 41 -5.62 -8.80 -0.78
C GLN A 41 -5.93 -7.94 0.43
N LYS A 42 -5.54 -8.42 1.61
CA LYS A 42 -5.73 -7.64 2.82
C LYS A 42 -4.91 -6.37 2.65
N PRO A 43 -5.51 -5.18 2.69
CA PRO A 43 -4.80 -3.93 2.44
C PRO A 43 -3.69 -3.70 3.45
N ALA A 44 -3.72 -4.41 4.58
CA ALA A 44 -2.73 -4.37 5.63
C ALA A 44 -2.15 -5.76 5.92
N THR A 45 -0.83 -5.86 5.92
CA THR A 45 -0.09 -7.02 6.41
C THR A 45 0.30 -6.77 7.86
N ILE A 46 0.00 -7.71 8.76
CA ILE A 46 0.41 -7.66 10.16
C ILE A 46 1.64 -8.53 10.34
N LEU A 47 2.68 -7.96 10.91
CA LEU A 47 3.95 -8.63 11.14
C LEU A 47 3.99 -9.30 12.52
N ASP A 48 4.49 -10.52 12.58
CA ASP A 48 4.78 -11.23 13.82
C ASP A 48 5.94 -10.58 14.60
N LYS A 49 6.94 -10.10 13.87
CA LYS A 49 8.06 -9.32 14.41
C LYS A 49 7.99 -7.89 13.89
N PRO A 50 7.86 -6.89 14.77
CA PRO A 50 7.76 -5.51 14.35
C PRO A 50 9.10 -4.98 13.86
N PHE A 51 9.05 -4.02 12.96
CA PHE A 51 10.19 -3.15 12.70
C PHE A 51 10.43 -2.23 13.91
N GLU A 52 11.68 -1.98 14.23
CA GLU A 52 12.04 -0.89 15.14
C GLU A 52 11.93 0.46 14.43
N LYS A 53 11.62 1.52 15.17
CA LYS A 53 11.71 2.88 14.62
C LYS A 53 13.15 3.14 14.19
N PRO A 54 13.38 3.63 12.95
CA PRO A 54 14.73 3.88 12.46
C PRO A 54 15.43 4.97 13.29
N ASP A 55 16.72 4.80 13.47
CA ASP A 55 17.59 5.86 14.00
C ASP A 55 17.84 6.88 12.88
N LEU A 56 16.90 7.79 12.75
CA LEU A 56 16.83 8.68 11.59
C LEU A 56 16.70 10.13 12.07
N VAL A 57 17.75 10.88 11.84
CA VAL A 57 17.80 12.31 12.17
C VAL A 57 17.88 13.09 10.88
N LEU A 58 16.82 13.83 10.57
CA LEU A 58 16.64 14.57 9.32
C LEU A 58 16.27 16.04 9.61
N THR A 59 15.98 16.79 8.56
CA THR A 59 15.49 18.17 8.62
C THR A 59 14.01 18.21 8.30
N ASP A 60 13.23 18.90 9.11
CA ASP A 60 11.80 19.06 8.89
C ASP A 60 11.49 20.20 7.88
N THR A 61 10.19 20.42 7.63
CA THR A 61 9.72 21.47 6.70
C THR A 61 9.94 22.90 7.20
N LYS A 62 10.35 23.08 8.45
CA LYS A 62 10.74 24.38 9.01
C LYS A 62 12.25 24.62 8.97
N GLY A 63 13.02 23.63 8.53
CA GLY A 63 14.49 23.65 8.55
C GLY A 63 15.09 23.23 9.89
N GLU A 64 14.28 22.66 10.79
CA GLU A 64 14.71 22.23 12.11
C GLU A 64 15.13 20.76 12.11
N LYS A 65 16.05 20.40 13.02
CA LYS A 65 16.48 19.02 13.22
C LYS A 65 15.34 18.20 13.81
N TYR A 66 15.00 17.09 13.18
CA TYR A 66 13.96 16.15 13.59
C TYR A 66 14.55 14.77 13.83
N ASP A 67 14.54 14.32 15.08
CA ASP A 67 14.91 12.96 15.48
C ASP A 67 13.65 12.09 15.46
N PHE A 68 13.55 11.19 14.47
CA PHE A 68 12.35 10.37 14.26
C PHE A 68 11.99 9.54 15.50
N ARG A 69 12.96 8.88 16.15
CA ARG A 69 12.69 8.08 17.34
C ARG A 69 12.15 8.92 18.48
N LYS A 70 12.80 10.03 18.77
CA LYS A 70 12.46 10.92 19.86
C LYS A 70 11.11 11.60 19.67
N GLU A 71 10.88 12.20 18.51
CA GLU A 71 9.69 12.99 18.22
C GLU A 71 8.43 12.13 18.05
N THR A 72 8.60 10.83 17.76
CA THR A 72 7.49 9.88 17.61
C THR A 72 7.37 8.89 18.76
N ALA A 73 8.22 8.99 19.81
CA ALA A 73 8.16 8.09 20.96
C ALA A 73 6.79 8.11 21.64
N GLY A 74 6.19 6.94 21.87
CA GLY A 74 4.87 6.80 22.52
C GLY A 74 3.71 7.39 21.68
N ARG A 75 3.92 7.69 20.41
CA ARG A 75 2.87 8.22 19.52
C ARG A 75 2.51 7.21 18.43
N PRO A 76 1.21 7.05 18.11
CA PRO A 76 0.79 6.32 16.93
C PRO A 76 1.35 7.04 15.71
N THR A 77 2.16 6.35 14.91
CA THR A 77 2.92 6.96 13.82
C THR A 77 2.77 6.16 12.55
N LEU A 78 2.42 6.82 11.46
CA LEU A 78 2.48 6.28 10.11
C LEU A 78 3.66 6.91 9.40
N VAL A 79 4.53 6.11 8.79
CA VAL A 79 5.64 6.60 7.97
C VAL A 79 5.49 6.13 6.53
N TYR A 80 5.77 7.03 5.61
CA TYR A 80 5.78 6.78 4.19
C TYR A 80 7.02 7.41 3.56
N PHE A 81 7.70 6.65 2.69
CA PHE A 81 8.82 7.14 1.89
C PHE A 81 8.33 7.41 0.48
N GLY A 82 8.57 8.62 -0.03
CA GLY A 82 8.08 9.03 -1.34
C GLY A 82 8.71 10.33 -1.81
N TYR A 83 8.19 10.93 -2.88
CA TYR A 83 8.68 12.21 -3.38
C TYR A 83 7.54 13.06 -3.93
N THR A 84 7.69 14.39 -3.85
CA THR A 84 6.58 15.32 -4.20
C THR A 84 6.26 15.34 -5.69
N HIS A 85 7.23 15.02 -6.54
CA HIS A 85 7.08 14.96 -8.00
C HIS A 85 6.57 13.61 -8.51
N CYS A 86 6.16 12.71 -7.62
CA CYS A 86 5.50 11.46 -8.00
C CYS A 86 4.15 11.78 -8.67
N PRO A 87 3.91 11.27 -9.89
CA PRO A 87 2.72 11.67 -10.63
C PRO A 87 1.43 11.00 -10.12
N ASP A 88 1.53 9.95 -9.31
CA ASP A 88 0.42 9.04 -9.07
C ASP A 88 0.33 8.58 -7.61
N ILE A 89 1.13 7.60 -7.20
CA ILE A 89 0.90 6.86 -5.97
C ILE A 89 1.17 7.68 -4.69
N CYS A 90 2.18 8.56 -4.66
CA CYS A 90 2.48 9.33 -3.46
C CYS A 90 1.35 10.31 -3.08
N PRO A 91 0.83 11.14 -4.02
CA PRO A 91 -0.30 12.01 -3.69
C PRO A 91 -1.57 11.20 -3.35
N LEU A 92 -1.81 10.07 -4.00
CA LEU A 92 -2.95 9.21 -3.70
C LEU A 92 -2.88 8.69 -2.26
N THR A 93 -1.76 8.06 -1.87
CA THR A 93 -1.53 7.53 -0.53
C THR A 93 -1.68 8.60 0.55
N MET A 94 -1.04 9.76 0.35
CA MET A 94 -1.08 10.83 1.35
C MET A 94 -2.47 11.47 1.46
N ASN A 95 -3.22 11.61 0.36
CA ASN A 95 -4.61 12.07 0.40
C ASN A 95 -5.53 11.05 1.08
N ASN A 96 -5.36 9.75 0.81
CA ASN A 96 -6.13 8.71 1.49
C ASN A 96 -5.94 8.77 3.01
N LEU A 97 -4.70 8.94 3.47
CA LEU A 97 -4.37 9.12 4.88
C LEU A 97 -4.99 10.40 5.47
N ALA A 98 -4.94 11.52 4.74
CA ALA A 98 -5.52 12.79 5.19
C ALA A 98 -7.05 12.70 5.34
N VAL A 99 -7.73 12.09 4.36
CA VAL A 99 -9.19 11.89 4.40
C VAL A 99 -9.59 10.98 5.55
N ALA A 100 -8.90 9.85 5.73
CA ALA A 100 -9.17 8.93 6.83
C ALA A 100 -8.90 9.57 8.20
N LYS A 101 -7.79 10.30 8.35
CA LYS A 101 -7.48 11.04 9.59
C LYS A 101 -8.55 12.05 9.94
N LYS A 102 -9.12 12.79 8.96
CA LYS A 102 -10.19 13.76 9.18
C LYS A 102 -11.49 13.14 9.73
N GLN A 103 -11.69 11.84 9.54
CA GLN A 103 -12.86 11.13 10.08
C GLN A 103 -12.70 10.74 11.56
N LEU A 104 -11.49 10.84 12.11
CA LEU A 104 -11.24 10.60 13.53
C LEU A 104 -11.77 11.76 14.40
N PRO A 105 -12.11 11.50 15.67
CA PRO A 105 -12.31 12.56 16.65
C PRO A 105 -11.07 13.47 16.75
N LYS A 106 -11.27 14.77 16.96
CA LYS A 106 -10.16 15.75 16.97
C LYS A 106 -9.01 15.36 17.90
N ALA A 107 -9.33 14.86 19.10
CA ALA A 107 -8.33 14.40 20.06
C ALA A 107 -7.48 13.21 19.55
N GLU A 108 -8.02 12.38 18.65
CA GLU A 108 -7.28 11.27 18.03
C GLU A 108 -6.46 11.76 16.83
N GLN A 109 -6.99 12.71 16.05
CA GLN A 109 -6.24 13.38 14.99
C GLN A 109 -4.94 14.01 15.53
N ASP A 110 -5.02 14.68 16.68
CA ASP A 110 -3.88 15.38 17.29
C ASP A 110 -2.81 14.42 17.86
N LYS A 111 -3.21 13.21 18.22
CA LYS A 111 -2.28 12.15 18.66
C LYS A 111 -1.53 11.51 17.50
N LEU A 112 -2.21 11.31 16.37
CA LEU A 112 -1.65 10.61 15.22
C LEU A 112 -0.55 11.44 14.55
N ARG A 113 0.59 10.81 14.30
CA ARG A 113 1.67 11.35 13.48
C ARG A 113 1.69 10.67 12.13
N VAL A 114 1.61 11.45 11.07
CA VAL A 114 1.88 11.00 9.71
C VAL A 114 3.16 11.68 9.27
N VAL A 115 4.16 10.87 8.95
CA VAL A 115 5.51 11.33 8.59
C VAL A 115 5.79 10.92 7.15
N PHE A 116 6.06 11.89 6.32
CA PHE A 116 6.52 11.71 4.95
C PHE A 116 8.03 11.96 4.90
N VAL A 117 8.80 10.97 4.46
CA VAL A 117 10.25 11.08 4.28
C VAL A 117 10.52 11.12 2.79
N THR A 118 11.16 12.19 2.29
CA THR A 118 11.43 12.28 0.87
C THR A 118 12.48 11.28 0.41
N THR A 119 12.29 10.71 -0.76
CA THR A 119 13.28 9.89 -1.49
C THR A 119 14.02 10.69 -2.57
N ASP A 120 13.72 12.00 -2.68
CA ASP A 120 14.30 12.92 -3.67
C ASP A 120 14.68 14.25 -3.01
N PRO A 121 15.62 14.23 -2.07
CA PRO A 121 15.96 15.41 -1.28
C PRO A 121 16.56 16.56 -2.10
N GLU A 122 17.06 16.30 -3.30
CA GLU A 122 17.57 17.33 -4.19
C GLU A 122 16.47 18.29 -4.67
N ARG A 123 15.27 17.76 -4.96
CA ARG A 123 14.12 18.55 -5.39
C ARG A 123 13.17 18.89 -4.24
N ASP A 124 13.04 17.99 -3.28
CA ASP A 124 12.15 18.13 -2.14
C ASP A 124 12.88 18.81 -0.97
N THR A 125 13.23 20.06 -1.16
CA THR A 125 13.75 20.90 -0.07
C THR A 125 12.72 21.06 1.04
N SER A 126 13.11 21.47 2.25
CA SER A 126 12.19 21.74 3.37
C SER A 126 11.00 22.63 2.94
N SER A 127 11.28 23.67 2.14
CA SER A 127 10.26 24.60 1.66
C SER A 127 9.28 23.95 0.67
N GLU A 128 9.81 23.23 -0.33
CA GLU A 128 8.95 22.59 -1.36
C GLU A 128 8.11 21.47 -0.75
N LEU A 129 8.71 20.63 0.08
CA LEU A 129 8.02 19.58 0.82
C LEU A 129 6.93 20.16 1.74
N GLY A 130 7.24 21.27 2.42
CA GLY A 130 6.27 21.95 3.29
C GLY A 130 5.09 22.53 2.52
N LYS A 131 5.31 23.12 1.34
CA LYS A 131 4.21 23.61 0.47
C LYS A 131 3.32 22.46 0.01
N TRP A 132 3.92 21.35 -0.42
CA TRP A 132 3.20 20.19 -0.91
C TRP A 132 2.33 19.56 0.18
N LEU A 133 2.89 19.28 1.36
CA LEU A 133 2.15 18.71 2.49
C LEU A 133 1.06 19.62 3.02
N LYS A 134 1.28 20.94 3.03
CA LYS A 134 0.25 21.91 3.43
C LYS A 134 -1.00 21.83 2.55
N GLY A 135 -0.84 21.47 1.28
CA GLY A 135 -1.97 21.24 0.37
C GLY A 135 -2.77 19.96 0.67
N ILE A 136 -2.18 19.03 1.42
CA ILE A 136 -2.79 17.73 1.77
C ILE A 136 -3.34 17.77 3.20
N ASP A 137 -2.46 17.86 4.18
CA ASP A 137 -2.78 18.07 5.60
C ASP A 137 -1.62 18.84 6.29
N PRO A 138 -1.85 20.07 6.78
CA PRO A 138 -0.80 20.88 7.40
C PRO A 138 -0.23 20.29 8.72
N GLN A 139 -0.85 19.24 9.27
CA GLN A 139 -0.34 18.53 10.44
C GLN A 139 0.60 17.36 10.09
N PHE A 140 0.75 17.05 8.80
CA PHE A 140 1.71 16.04 8.38
C PHE A 140 3.14 16.56 8.53
N VAL A 141 4.02 15.68 8.96
CA VAL A 141 5.45 15.97 9.13
C VAL A 141 6.18 15.58 7.87
N GLY A 142 6.89 16.50 7.25
CA GLY A 142 7.75 16.22 6.11
C GLY A 142 9.21 16.25 6.55
N LEU A 143 9.98 15.26 6.10
CA LEU A 143 11.40 15.14 6.42
C LEU A 143 12.24 15.05 5.14
N THR A 144 13.30 15.81 5.08
CA THR A 144 14.31 15.82 4.02
C THR A 144 15.71 15.82 4.63
N GLY A 145 16.73 15.52 3.84
CA GLY A 145 18.11 15.50 4.33
C GLY A 145 19.07 14.79 3.39
N ASP A 146 20.16 14.29 3.91
CA ASP A 146 21.12 13.51 3.14
C ASP A 146 20.52 12.21 2.63
N PHE A 147 20.64 11.93 1.33
CA PHE A 147 20.04 10.73 0.70
C PHE A 147 20.56 9.43 1.31
N ALA A 148 21.86 9.33 1.60
CA ALA A 148 22.42 8.10 2.16
C ALA A 148 21.85 7.83 3.57
N THR A 149 21.63 8.87 4.36
CA THR A 149 20.96 8.78 5.67
C THR A 149 19.52 8.31 5.53
N ILE A 150 18.77 8.88 4.59
CA ILE A 150 17.39 8.48 4.30
C ILE A 150 17.35 7.02 3.84
N GLN A 151 18.23 6.63 2.92
CA GLN A 151 18.34 5.27 2.40
C GLN A 151 18.67 4.26 3.51
N ALA A 152 19.59 4.59 4.40
CA ALA A 152 19.93 3.73 5.53
C ALA A 152 18.73 3.51 6.46
N GLY A 153 17.99 4.58 6.78
CA GLY A 153 16.76 4.50 7.57
C GLY A 153 15.67 3.66 6.90
N ALA A 154 15.43 3.85 5.61
CA ALA A 154 14.46 3.09 4.83
C ALA A 154 14.79 1.58 4.83
N ARG A 155 16.06 1.21 4.66
CA ARG A 155 16.51 -0.20 4.69
C ARG A 155 16.20 -0.90 6.00
N THR A 156 16.27 -0.21 7.14
CA THR A 156 15.91 -0.82 8.45
C THR A 156 14.43 -1.19 8.53
N LEU A 157 13.62 -0.62 7.66
CA LEU A 157 12.18 -0.87 7.53
C LEU A 157 11.84 -1.78 6.34
N GLY A 158 12.85 -2.40 5.71
CA GLY A 158 12.65 -3.23 4.54
C GLY A 158 12.24 -2.46 3.28
N ILE A 159 12.37 -1.13 3.28
CA ILE A 159 12.04 -0.28 2.13
C ILE A 159 13.29 -0.03 1.31
N SER A 160 13.27 -0.44 0.04
CA SER A 160 14.32 -0.12 -0.92
C SER A 160 14.04 1.24 -1.54
N ILE A 161 15.06 2.10 -1.57
CA ILE A 161 15.05 3.36 -2.30
C ILE A 161 16.33 3.49 -3.12
N GLU A 162 16.23 4.09 -4.29
CA GLU A 162 17.35 4.32 -5.19
C GLU A 162 17.49 5.82 -5.47
N PRO A 163 18.71 6.30 -5.76
CA PRO A 163 18.91 7.67 -6.19
C PRO A 163 18.06 8.01 -7.41
N THR A 164 17.52 9.19 -7.43
CA THR A 164 16.79 9.70 -8.60
C THR A 164 17.68 9.67 -9.84
N HIS A 165 17.12 9.21 -10.93
CA HIS A 165 17.82 9.16 -12.21
C HIS A 165 16.88 9.56 -13.35
N LYS A 166 17.46 9.94 -14.48
CA LYS A 166 16.68 10.17 -15.70
C LYS A 166 16.40 8.85 -16.41
N ASP A 167 15.14 8.55 -16.62
CA ASP A 167 14.75 7.44 -17.48
C ASP A 167 15.27 7.67 -18.91
N LYS A 168 16.01 6.70 -19.42
CA LYS A 168 16.70 6.84 -20.73
C LYS A 168 15.73 6.93 -21.91
N LYS A 169 14.51 6.44 -21.79
CA LYS A 169 13.52 6.42 -22.88
C LYS A 169 12.66 7.67 -22.88
N THR A 170 12.24 8.13 -21.70
CA THR A 170 11.29 9.24 -21.55
C THR A 170 11.95 10.56 -21.20
N GLY A 171 13.20 10.54 -20.75
CA GLY A 171 13.91 11.72 -20.23
C GLY A 171 13.39 12.26 -18.89
N LYS A 172 12.36 11.61 -18.32
CA LYS A 172 11.78 12.03 -17.04
C LYS A 172 12.65 11.58 -15.87
N THR A 173 12.67 12.39 -14.83
CA THR A 173 13.33 12.02 -13.58
C THR A 173 12.43 11.03 -12.82
N VAL A 174 13.00 9.90 -12.46
CA VAL A 174 12.33 8.80 -11.75
C VAL A 174 13.03 8.58 -10.42
N SER A 175 12.25 8.39 -9.37
CA SER A 175 12.70 7.90 -8.07
C SER A 175 12.07 6.53 -7.82
N VAL A 176 12.88 5.53 -7.58
CA VAL A 176 12.42 4.17 -7.25
C VAL A 176 12.40 4.03 -5.74
N HIS A 177 11.25 3.68 -5.21
CA HIS A 177 11.06 3.47 -3.78
C HIS A 177 9.95 2.47 -3.51
N GLY A 178 10.00 1.80 -2.35
CA GLY A 178 8.87 1.01 -1.86
C GLY A 178 7.70 1.91 -1.47
N THR A 179 6.49 1.45 -1.76
CA THR A 179 5.24 2.23 -1.62
C THR A 179 4.49 1.96 -0.31
N GLN A 180 5.10 1.20 0.61
CA GLN A 180 4.45 0.79 1.85
C GLN A 180 4.32 1.95 2.85
N VAL A 181 3.14 2.03 3.50
CA VAL A 181 2.97 2.81 4.72
C VAL A 181 3.15 1.89 5.92
N ILE A 182 4.05 2.25 6.84
CA ILE A 182 4.32 1.47 8.05
C ILE A 182 3.69 2.18 9.25
N ALA A 183 2.86 1.44 10.00
CA ALA A 183 2.23 1.96 11.21
C ALA A 183 2.93 1.44 12.48
N PHE A 184 3.38 2.39 13.31
CA PHE A 184 4.04 2.15 14.58
C PHE A 184 3.08 2.30 15.76
N SER A 185 3.10 1.32 16.64
CA SER A 185 2.30 1.31 17.87
C SER A 185 2.81 2.34 18.89
N PRO A 186 1.93 3.12 19.52
CA PRO A 186 2.31 4.03 20.60
C PRO A 186 2.76 3.30 21.88
N LYS A 187 2.35 2.03 22.06
CA LYS A 187 2.66 1.26 23.27
C LYS A 187 4.06 0.66 23.25
N THR A 188 4.47 0.13 22.09
CA THR A 188 5.72 -0.62 21.95
C THR A 188 6.77 0.10 21.11
N ASN A 189 6.37 1.15 20.39
CA ASN A 189 7.15 1.80 19.34
C ASN A 189 7.52 0.86 18.17
N GLY A 190 6.92 -0.33 18.09
CA GLY A 190 7.13 -1.29 17.01
C GLY A 190 6.21 -1.03 15.82
N GLY A 191 6.75 -1.22 14.62
CA GLY A 191 6.01 -1.16 13.34
C GLY A 191 5.45 -2.53 12.99
N TYR A 192 4.17 -2.75 13.29
CA TYR A 192 3.52 -4.05 13.10
C TYR A 192 2.69 -4.12 11.83
N VAL A 193 2.27 -3.00 11.29
CA VAL A 193 1.28 -2.97 10.21
C VAL A 193 1.87 -2.30 8.98
N LEU A 194 1.85 -3.01 7.85
CA LEU A 194 2.27 -2.53 6.54
C LEU A 194 1.05 -2.44 5.64
N TYR A 195 0.80 -1.25 5.12
CA TYR A 195 -0.18 -1.04 4.06
C TYR A 195 0.50 -1.04 2.70
N GLY A 196 -0.08 -1.74 1.74
CA GLY A 196 0.31 -1.70 0.33
C GLY A 196 -0.15 -0.41 -0.37
N GLU A 197 0.20 -0.29 -1.64
CA GLU A 197 -0.16 0.88 -2.47
C GLU A 197 -1.66 0.96 -2.81
N ASP A 198 -2.35 -0.16 -2.69
CA ASP A 198 -3.79 -0.33 -2.92
C ASP A 198 -4.66 0.02 -1.70
N ALA A 199 -4.04 0.36 -0.57
CA ALA A 199 -4.78 0.73 0.64
C ALA A 199 -5.66 1.98 0.42
N THR A 200 -6.94 1.81 0.70
CA THR A 200 -7.98 2.81 0.47
C THR A 200 -8.24 3.69 1.70
N VAL A 201 -9.00 4.78 1.51
CA VAL A 201 -9.55 5.59 2.61
C VAL A 201 -10.32 4.71 3.59
N GLY A 202 -11.12 3.74 3.08
CA GLY A 202 -11.93 2.84 3.90
C GLY A 202 -11.09 1.98 4.83
N ASP A 203 -9.97 1.46 4.32
CA ASP A 203 -9.05 0.63 5.10
C ASP A 203 -8.42 1.42 6.24
N TYR A 204 -7.86 2.60 5.92
CA TYR A 204 -7.32 3.48 6.95
C TYR A 204 -8.37 3.91 7.98
N THR A 205 -9.59 4.27 7.55
CA THR A 205 -10.66 4.70 8.45
C THR A 205 -11.06 3.60 9.44
N LYS A 206 -11.09 2.35 8.99
CA LYS A 206 -11.40 1.18 9.82
C LYS A 206 -10.29 0.90 10.84
N ASP A 207 -9.04 1.07 10.45
CA ASP A 207 -7.87 0.60 11.19
C ASP A 207 -7.26 1.65 12.12
N LEU A 208 -7.25 2.93 11.72
CA LEU A 208 -6.65 4.03 12.50
C LEU A 208 -7.11 4.09 13.97
N PRO A 209 -8.42 3.89 14.31
CA PRO A 209 -8.84 3.88 15.71
C PRO A 209 -8.18 2.78 16.56
N LYS A 210 -7.85 1.63 15.95
CA LYS A 210 -7.14 0.53 16.62
C LYS A 210 -5.65 0.87 16.77
N ILE A 211 -5.01 1.34 15.71
CA ILE A 211 -3.59 1.75 15.69
C ILE A 211 -3.32 2.83 16.75
N ILE A 212 -4.20 3.83 16.84
CA ILE A 212 -4.07 4.92 17.84
C ILE A 212 -4.12 4.39 19.28
N LYS A 213 -4.88 3.33 19.52
CA LYS A 213 -4.95 2.63 20.82
C LYS A 213 -3.82 1.63 21.04
N GLY A 214 -2.96 1.45 20.04
CA GLY A 214 -1.84 0.49 20.07
C GLY A 214 -2.30 -0.96 19.95
N ALA A 215 -3.36 -1.20 19.20
CA ALA A 215 -3.82 -2.52 18.77
C ALA A 215 -3.59 -2.69 17.27
N ASN A 216 -3.37 -3.92 16.84
CA ASN A 216 -3.34 -4.24 15.42
C ASN A 216 -4.77 -4.30 14.84
N PRO A 217 -4.94 -3.97 13.55
CA PRO A 217 -6.22 -4.05 12.82
C PRO A 217 -6.87 -5.42 12.82
#